data_5a508eff943043af2071813c3959a32a
#
_entry.id   5a508eff943043af2071813c3959a32a
#
_cell.length_a   1.000
_cell.length_b   1.000
_cell.length_c   1.000
_cell.angle_alpha   90.00
_cell.angle_beta   90.00
_cell.angle_gamma   90.00
#
_symmetry.space_group_name_H-M   'P 1'
#
loop_
_entity.id
_entity.type
_entity.pdbx_description
1 polymer ?
#
loop_
_entity_poly.entity_id
_entity_poly.type
_entity_poly.pdbx_seq_one_letter_code
_entity_poly.pdbx_strand_id
1 'polypeptide(L)'
;MGRRTGAPSKGDRREQALLDAAEVLLEQTGLERMTVDAIARGAGISRGSMYFYFGSKHEVLAALVRRTMAEIRQEASITAEDLASSPIDAMERAVESVEKMWRDHGTVMRAAVEYGTAHADIGAAWDETVESFAATMRGVLARAGVPDGDGPQDATALARALCWMTERTFYQASRAPDDQLARAAETTIEVWRRVMTTPAPPEG
;
A
#
# COMPACT_ATOMS: atom_id res chain seq x y z
N MET A 1 20.55 19.54 -6.52
CA MET A 1 19.56 20.55 -6.10
C MET A 1 19.10 20.13 -4.70
N GLY A 2 19.50 20.88 -3.65
CA GLY A 2 19.45 20.45 -2.26
C GLY A 2 18.02 20.33 -1.71
N ARG A 3 17.72 19.19 -1.13
CA ARG A 3 16.51 18.94 -0.33
C ARG A 3 16.56 19.83 0.92
N ARG A 4 15.64 20.80 1.03
CA ARG A 4 15.48 21.62 2.25
C ARG A 4 14.90 20.72 3.36
N THR A 5 15.77 20.22 4.24
CA THR A 5 15.40 19.63 5.54
C THR A 5 15.08 20.78 6.51
N GLY A 6 13.92 21.41 6.31
CA GLY A 6 13.37 22.40 7.24
C GLY A 6 12.25 21.77 8.04
N ALA A 7 12.06 22.19 9.32
CA ALA A 7 10.90 21.77 10.11
C ALA A 7 9.60 22.05 9.34
N PRO A 8 8.55 21.19 9.48
CA PRO A 8 7.28 21.34 8.76
C PRO A 8 6.71 22.73 8.93
N SER A 9 6.29 23.35 7.85
CA SER A 9 5.65 24.68 7.88
C SER A 9 4.35 24.64 8.69
N LYS A 10 3.80 25.80 9.03
CA LYS A 10 2.48 25.88 9.69
C LYS A 10 1.38 25.30 8.78
N GLY A 11 1.55 25.41 7.46
CA GLY A 11 0.65 24.83 6.46
C GLY A 11 0.72 23.30 6.49
N ASP A 12 1.92 22.73 6.41
CA ASP A 12 2.14 21.29 6.43
C ASP A 12 1.57 20.64 7.70
N ARG A 13 1.76 21.30 8.86
CA ARG A 13 1.18 20.80 10.14
C ARG A 13 -0.35 20.79 10.14
N ARG A 14 -0.99 21.77 9.49
CA ARG A 14 -2.46 21.80 9.38
C ARG A 14 -2.99 20.76 8.44
N GLU A 15 -2.30 20.54 7.32
CA GLU A 15 -2.62 19.48 6.38
C GLU A 15 -2.51 18.11 7.06
N GLN A 16 -1.43 17.84 7.79
CA GLN A 16 -1.28 16.62 8.58
C GLN A 16 -2.41 16.45 9.60
N ALA A 17 -2.76 17.49 10.35
CA ALA A 17 -3.86 17.43 11.32
C ALA A 17 -5.23 17.11 10.65
N LEU A 18 -5.45 17.57 9.42
CA LEU A 18 -6.64 17.22 8.65
C LEU A 18 -6.64 15.73 8.25
N LEU A 19 -5.50 15.20 7.82
CA LEU A 19 -5.35 13.79 7.46
C LEU A 19 -5.50 12.88 8.69
N ASP A 20 -4.90 13.25 9.83
CA ASP A 20 -5.04 12.52 11.09
C ASP A 20 -6.50 12.47 11.57
N ALA A 21 -7.19 13.61 11.51
CA ALA A 21 -8.62 13.68 11.84
C ALA A 21 -9.49 12.84 10.89
N ALA A 22 -9.14 12.83 9.60
CA ALA A 22 -9.85 12.03 8.59
C ALA A 22 -9.65 10.54 8.82
N GLU A 23 -8.44 10.09 9.16
CA GLU A 23 -8.12 8.69 9.47
C GLU A 23 -8.96 8.18 10.65
N VAL A 24 -8.96 8.92 11.76
CA VAL A 24 -9.79 8.60 12.93
C VAL A 24 -11.28 8.54 12.59
N LEU A 25 -11.78 9.49 11.81
CA LEU A 25 -13.19 9.50 11.41
C LEU A 25 -13.53 8.35 10.46
N LEU A 26 -12.62 8.02 9.54
CA LEU A 26 -12.78 6.89 8.62
C LEU A 26 -12.91 5.57 9.39
N GLU A 27 -12.10 5.37 10.42
CA GLU A 27 -12.17 4.20 11.30
C GLU A 27 -13.48 4.13 12.09
N GLN A 28 -13.91 5.26 12.64
CA GLN A 28 -15.08 5.31 13.51
C GLN A 28 -16.42 5.24 12.77
N THR A 29 -16.49 5.86 11.60
CA THR A 29 -17.77 6.10 10.92
C THR A 29 -17.84 5.63 9.48
N GLY A 30 -16.72 5.32 8.87
CA GLY A 30 -16.59 5.07 7.43
C GLY A 30 -16.73 6.35 6.57
N LEU A 31 -16.35 6.26 5.30
CA LEU A 31 -16.35 7.40 4.37
C LEU A 31 -17.73 8.01 4.17
N GLU A 32 -18.78 7.18 4.12
CA GLU A 32 -20.15 7.66 3.84
C GLU A 32 -20.60 8.70 4.87
N ARG A 33 -20.34 8.46 6.14
CA ARG A 33 -20.74 9.33 7.25
C ARG A 33 -19.71 10.40 7.60
N MET A 34 -18.49 10.32 7.06
CA MET A 34 -17.47 11.34 7.22
C MET A 34 -17.89 12.61 6.49
N THR A 35 -17.77 13.77 7.16
CA THR A 35 -18.10 15.08 6.60
C THR A 35 -16.94 16.06 6.69
N VAL A 36 -16.91 17.04 5.79
CA VAL A 36 -15.93 18.15 5.79
C VAL A 36 -15.91 18.86 7.15
N ASP A 37 -17.10 19.09 7.73
CA ASP A 37 -17.23 19.75 9.04
C ASP A 37 -16.64 18.92 10.18
N ALA A 38 -16.82 17.60 10.15
CA ALA A 38 -16.26 16.71 11.16
C ALA A 38 -14.73 16.66 11.06
N ILE A 39 -14.18 16.59 9.84
CA ILE A 39 -12.73 16.62 9.61
C ILE A 39 -12.12 17.93 10.09
N ALA A 40 -12.68 19.07 9.68
CA ALA A 40 -12.19 20.40 10.10
C ALA A 40 -12.21 20.55 11.62
N ARG A 41 -13.29 20.12 12.28
CA ARG A 41 -13.42 20.14 13.74
C ARG A 41 -12.39 19.24 14.42
N GLY A 42 -12.19 18.03 13.91
CA GLY A 42 -11.18 17.10 14.42
C GLY A 42 -9.76 17.68 14.32
N ALA A 43 -9.47 18.40 13.25
CA ALA A 43 -8.19 19.07 13.03
C ALA A 43 -8.03 20.43 13.78
N GLY A 44 -9.06 20.88 14.52
CA GLY A 44 -9.03 22.16 15.24
C GLY A 44 -8.99 23.40 14.35
N ILE A 45 -9.55 23.31 13.11
CA ILE A 45 -9.63 24.45 12.18
C ILE A 45 -11.07 24.71 11.74
N SER A 46 -11.32 25.90 11.16
CA SER A 46 -12.64 26.20 10.59
C SER A 46 -12.87 25.45 9.28
N ARG A 47 -14.16 25.19 8.96
CA ARG A 47 -14.56 24.65 7.65
C ARG A 47 -14.00 25.48 6.48
N GLY A 48 -14.06 26.82 6.58
CA GLY A 48 -13.50 27.72 5.56
C GLY A 48 -11.99 27.53 5.38
N SER A 49 -11.25 27.31 6.47
CA SER A 49 -9.81 27.05 6.40
C SER A 49 -9.51 25.71 5.77
N MET A 50 -10.36 24.69 5.94
CA MET A 50 -10.16 23.39 5.31
C MET A 50 -10.19 23.46 3.78
N TYR A 51 -11.09 24.30 3.20
CA TYR A 51 -11.21 24.45 1.77
C TYR A 51 -9.97 25.07 1.07
N PHE A 52 -9.01 25.64 1.83
CA PHE A 52 -7.70 26.00 1.28
C PHE A 52 -6.77 24.80 1.05
N TYR A 53 -7.05 23.66 1.68
CA TYR A 53 -6.27 22.43 1.57
C TYR A 53 -6.95 21.41 0.69
N PHE A 54 -8.26 21.19 0.88
CA PHE A 54 -9.03 20.16 0.21
C PHE A 54 -10.42 20.65 -0.16
N GLY A 55 -10.81 20.47 -1.43
CA GLY A 55 -12.13 20.86 -1.93
C GLY A 55 -13.26 19.91 -1.51
N SER A 56 -12.94 18.68 -1.12
CA SER A 56 -13.92 17.67 -0.77
C SER A 56 -13.35 16.62 0.22
N LYS A 57 -14.26 15.84 0.85
CA LYS A 57 -13.85 14.69 1.66
C LYS A 57 -13.13 13.59 0.85
N HIS A 58 -13.42 13.49 -0.45
CA HIS A 58 -12.75 12.53 -1.34
C HIS A 58 -11.32 12.94 -1.65
N GLU A 59 -11.05 14.24 -1.79
CA GLU A 59 -9.68 14.75 -1.91
C GLU A 59 -8.88 14.51 -0.64
N VAL A 60 -9.50 14.67 0.55
CA VAL A 60 -8.85 14.30 1.82
C VAL A 60 -8.54 12.80 1.85
N LEU A 61 -9.47 11.94 1.45
CA LEU A 61 -9.22 10.50 1.39
C LEU A 61 -8.09 10.17 0.40
N ALA A 62 -8.09 10.78 -0.78
CA ALA A 62 -7.01 10.57 -1.76
C ALA A 62 -5.64 11.01 -1.20
N ALA A 63 -5.58 12.11 -0.47
CA ALA A 63 -4.36 12.57 0.19
C ALA A 63 -3.95 11.63 1.34
N LEU A 64 -4.91 11.14 2.13
CA LEU A 64 -4.67 10.15 3.19
C LEU A 64 -4.12 8.85 2.62
N VAL A 65 -4.72 8.31 1.55
CA VAL A 65 -4.22 7.12 0.85
C VAL A 65 -2.78 7.37 0.37
N ARG A 66 -2.50 8.49 -0.30
CA ARG A 66 -1.13 8.80 -0.75
C ARG A 66 -0.13 8.87 0.40
N ARG A 67 -0.50 9.47 1.54
CA ARG A 67 0.34 9.53 2.75
C ARG A 67 0.64 8.13 3.26
N THR A 68 -0.38 7.33 3.53
CA THR A 68 -0.24 5.96 4.03
C THR A 68 0.58 5.10 3.08
N MET A 69 0.32 5.19 1.77
CA MET A 69 1.09 4.45 0.76
C MET A 69 2.55 4.91 0.66
N ALA A 70 2.84 6.18 0.90
CA ALA A 70 4.22 6.68 0.93
C ALA A 70 4.99 6.16 2.16
N GLU A 71 4.35 6.11 3.33
CA GLU A 71 4.90 5.53 4.56
C GLU A 71 5.22 4.05 4.36
N ILE A 72 4.26 3.29 3.84
CA ILE A 72 4.39 1.88 3.51
C ILE A 72 5.57 1.62 2.56
N ARG A 73 5.68 2.39 1.46
CA ARG A 73 6.78 2.24 0.50
C ARG A 73 8.14 2.56 1.14
N GLN A 74 8.20 3.53 2.02
CA GLN A 74 9.42 3.88 2.73
C GLN A 74 9.87 2.75 3.66
N GLU A 75 8.96 2.14 4.41
CA GLU A 75 9.26 0.99 5.26
C GLU A 75 9.71 -0.23 4.43
N ALA A 76 9.02 -0.51 3.33
CA ALA A 76 9.34 -1.64 2.45
C ALA A 76 10.70 -1.46 1.75
N SER A 77 11.09 -0.25 1.36
CA SER A 77 12.39 -0.01 0.72
C SER A 77 13.58 -0.32 1.64
N ILE A 78 13.44 -0.01 2.93
CA ILE A 78 14.47 -0.32 3.94
C ILE A 78 14.66 -1.83 4.08
N THR A 79 13.59 -2.61 3.97
CA THR A 79 13.64 -4.07 4.09
C THR A 79 14.16 -4.76 2.81
N ALA A 80 13.91 -4.18 1.64
CA ALA A 80 14.30 -4.75 0.35
C ALA A 80 15.79 -4.55 0.02
N GLU A 81 16.47 -3.57 0.63
CA GLU A 81 17.90 -3.28 0.44
C GLU A 81 18.83 -4.30 1.10
N ASP A 82 18.30 -5.24 1.91
CA ASP A 82 19.09 -6.32 2.51
C ASP A 82 19.44 -7.40 1.46
N LEU A 83 20.48 -7.12 0.67
CA LEU A 83 21.04 -8.04 -0.31
C LEU A 83 21.74 -9.27 0.32
N ALA A 84 21.94 -9.27 1.64
CA ALA A 84 22.58 -10.38 2.36
C ALA A 84 21.62 -11.54 2.61
N SER A 85 20.32 -11.31 2.57
CA SER A 85 19.31 -12.35 2.79
C SER A 85 19.06 -13.20 1.54
N SER A 86 18.63 -14.45 1.74
CA SER A 86 18.18 -15.28 0.62
C SER A 86 16.95 -14.66 -0.06
N PRO A 87 16.74 -14.90 -1.37
CA PRO A 87 15.54 -14.42 -2.06
C PRO A 87 14.24 -14.89 -1.39
N ILE A 88 14.21 -16.11 -0.85
CA ILE A 88 13.04 -16.66 -0.17
C ILE A 88 12.79 -15.90 1.14
N ASP A 89 13.81 -15.68 1.96
CA ASP A 89 13.65 -14.91 3.20
C ASP A 89 13.22 -13.46 2.92
N ALA A 90 13.72 -12.86 1.84
CA ALA A 90 13.32 -11.52 1.43
C ALA A 90 11.83 -11.46 1.03
N MET A 91 11.36 -12.46 0.28
CA MET A 91 9.96 -12.60 -0.10
C MET A 91 9.06 -12.82 1.13
N GLU A 92 9.44 -13.73 2.04
CA GLU A 92 8.66 -14.01 3.25
C GLU A 92 8.50 -12.76 4.10
N ARG A 93 9.58 -12.03 4.37
CA ARG A 93 9.52 -10.74 5.10
C ARG A 93 8.68 -9.69 4.36
N ALA A 94 8.71 -9.66 3.03
CA ALA A 94 7.88 -8.74 2.27
C ALA A 94 6.38 -9.04 2.47
N VAL A 95 5.98 -10.31 2.45
CA VAL A 95 4.59 -10.72 2.69
C VAL A 95 4.17 -10.46 4.14
N GLU A 96 5.03 -10.75 5.12
CA GLU A 96 4.80 -10.43 6.53
C GLU A 96 4.63 -8.91 6.75
N SER A 97 5.42 -8.10 6.03
CA SER A 97 5.26 -6.64 6.06
C SER A 97 3.91 -6.22 5.48
N VAL A 98 3.43 -6.86 4.40
CA VAL A 98 2.09 -6.62 3.85
C VAL A 98 1.00 -7.00 4.86
N GLU A 99 1.12 -8.12 5.55
CA GLU A 99 0.20 -8.48 6.64
C GLU A 99 0.12 -7.38 7.70
N LYS A 100 1.30 -6.94 8.19
CA LYS A 100 1.39 -5.86 9.17
C LYS A 100 0.72 -4.57 8.67
N MET A 101 0.96 -4.16 7.43
CA MET A 101 0.34 -2.99 6.82
C MET A 101 -1.19 -3.08 6.81
N TRP A 102 -1.75 -4.23 6.43
CA TRP A 102 -3.20 -4.45 6.45
C TRP A 102 -3.76 -4.46 7.87
N ARG A 103 -2.98 -4.88 8.84
CA ARG A 103 -3.34 -4.85 10.26
C ARG A 103 -3.36 -3.42 10.80
N ASP A 104 -2.34 -2.64 10.48
CA ASP A 104 -2.15 -1.28 11.01
C ASP A 104 -2.98 -0.24 10.24
N HIS A 105 -3.11 -0.37 8.92
CA HIS A 105 -3.75 0.61 8.03
C HIS A 105 -4.95 0.08 7.23
N GLY A 106 -5.50 -1.06 7.64
CA GLY A 106 -6.53 -1.78 6.88
C GLY A 106 -7.74 -0.94 6.50
N THR A 107 -8.15 0.00 7.34
CA THR A 107 -9.30 0.88 7.07
C THR A 107 -9.02 1.82 5.88
N VAL A 108 -7.84 2.43 5.84
CA VAL A 108 -7.44 3.29 4.72
C VAL A 108 -7.25 2.47 3.45
N MET A 109 -6.61 1.30 3.56
CA MET A 109 -6.35 0.40 2.44
C MET A 109 -7.66 -0.14 1.84
N ARG A 110 -8.63 -0.57 2.68
CA ARG A 110 -9.97 -0.94 2.19
C ARG A 110 -10.66 0.21 1.48
N ALA A 111 -10.62 1.40 2.06
CA ALA A 111 -11.21 2.57 1.41
C ALA A 111 -10.55 2.88 0.05
N ALA A 112 -9.24 2.71 -0.08
CA ALA A 112 -8.55 2.86 -1.36
C ALA A 112 -9.07 1.90 -2.43
N VAL A 113 -9.22 0.62 -2.08
CA VAL A 113 -9.77 -0.42 -2.98
C VAL A 113 -11.23 -0.16 -3.32
N GLU A 114 -12.07 0.17 -2.33
CA GLU A 114 -13.52 0.29 -2.50
C GLU A 114 -13.91 1.55 -3.28
N TYR A 115 -13.21 2.64 -3.08
CA TYR A 115 -13.52 3.94 -3.70
C TYR A 115 -12.63 4.27 -4.91
N GLY A 116 -11.55 3.52 -5.15
CA GLY A 116 -10.61 3.75 -6.24
C GLY A 116 -11.24 3.69 -7.63
N THR A 117 -12.25 2.83 -7.84
CA THR A 117 -12.97 2.74 -9.11
C THR A 117 -13.85 3.96 -9.42
N ALA A 118 -14.37 4.61 -8.37
CA ALA A 118 -15.22 5.80 -8.51
C ALA A 118 -14.43 7.12 -8.45
N HIS A 119 -13.21 7.09 -7.93
CA HIS A 119 -12.36 8.26 -7.72
C HIS A 119 -10.95 8.00 -8.27
N ALA A 120 -10.65 8.54 -9.44
CA ALA A 120 -9.42 8.27 -10.19
C ALA A 120 -8.14 8.56 -9.37
N ASP A 121 -8.13 9.63 -8.57
CA ASP A 121 -6.97 10.00 -7.75
C ASP A 121 -6.67 8.97 -6.63
N ILE A 122 -7.72 8.33 -6.11
CA ILE A 122 -7.58 7.26 -5.10
C ILE A 122 -7.07 5.99 -5.78
N GLY A 123 -7.69 5.61 -6.89
CA GLY A 123 -7.28 4.44 -7.67
C GLY A 123 -5.84 4.54 -8.15
N ALA A 124 -5.45 5.68 -8.72
CA ALA A 124 -4.08 5.90 -9.19
C ALA A 124 -3.04 5.79 -8.06
N ALA A 125 -3.32 6.32 -6.87
CA ALA A 125 -2.41 6.22 -5.73
C ALA A 125 -2.27 4.76 -5.25
N TRP A 126 -3.34 3.98 -5.32
CA TRP A 126 -3.33 2.56 -4.98
C TRP A 126 -2.55 1.74 -6.00
N ASP A 127 -2.86 1.90 -7.29
CA ASP A 127 -2.20 1.20 -8.39
C ASP A 127 -0.69 1.48 -8.41
N GLU A 128 -0.28 2.75 -8.27
CA GLU A 128 1.13 3.14 -8.17
C GLU A 128 1.85 2.40 -7.05
N THR A 129 1.17 2.19 -5.92
CA THR A 129 1.75 1.48 -4.78
C THR A 129 1.96 0.01 -5.11
N VAL A 130 0.94 -0.69 -5.64
CA VAL A 130 1.06 -2.10 -6.01
C VAL A 130 2.13 -2.31 -7.09
N GLU A 131 2.19 -1.44 -8.10
CA GLU A 131 3.23 -1.49 -9.15
C GLU A 131 4.63 -1.22 -8.59
N SER A 132 4.77 -0.33 -7.59
CA SER A 132 6.05 -0.11 -6.90
C SER A 132 6.54 -1.36 -6.15
N PHE A 133 5.62 -2.08 -5.49
CA PHE A 133 5.95 -3.36 -4.87
C PHE A 133 6.30 -4.41 -5.92
N ALA A 134 5.58 -4.48 -7.03
CA ALA A 134 5.89 -5.39 -8.11
C ALA A 134 7.29 -5.15 -8.69
N ALA A 135 7.69 -3.88 -8.85
CA ALA A 135 9.04 -3.53 -9.29
C ALA A 135 10.12 -4.01 -8.30
N THR A 136 9.87 -3.90 -6.99
CA THR A 136 10.77 -4.43 -5.95
C THR A 136 10.85 -5.95 -6.00
N MET A 137 9.70 -6.62 -6.08
CA MET A 137 9.63 -8.09 -6.08
C MET A 137 10.16 -8.72 -7.35
N ARG A 138 10.15 -8.01 -8.49
CA ARG A 138 10.87 -8.41 -9.70
C ARG A 138 12.36 -8.68 -9.39
N GLY A 139 13.01 -7.77 -8.65
CA GLY A 139 14.40 -7.95 -8.23
C GLY A 139 14.61 -9.18 -7.35
N VAL A 140 13.67 -9.50 -6.47
CA VAL A 140 13.72 -10.71 -5.63
C VAL A 140 13.58 -11.96 -6.47
N LEU A 141 12.63 -12.01 -7.42
CA LEU A 141 12.44 -13.13 -8.34
C LEU A 141 13.68 -13.35 -9.24
N ALA A 142 14.26 -12.29 -9.78
CA ALA A 142 15.48 -12.38 -10.59
C ALA A 142 16.65 -12.98 -9.80
N ARG A 143 16.82 -12.58 -8.51
CA ARG A 143 17.83 -13.18 -7.62
C ARG A 143 17.53 -14.65 -7.31
N ALA A 144 16.29 -15.08 -7.34
CA ALA A 144 15.88 -16.47 -7.19
C ALA A 144 16.11 -17.32 -8.46
N GLY A 145 16.56 -16.71 -9.56
CA GLY A 145 16.82 -17.41 -10.83
C GLY A 145 15.67 -17.36 -11.83
N VAL A 146 14.61 -16.60 -11.56
CA VAL A 146 13.54 -16.39 -12.55
C VAL A 146 14.11 -15.49 -13.66
N PRO A 147 13.95 -15.82 -14.95
CA PRO A 147 14.44 -15.00 -16.06
C PRO A 147 13.94 -13.56 -15.99
N ASP A 148 14.84 -12.60 -16.25
CA ASP A 148 14.52 -11.17 -16.22
C ASP A 148 14.27 -10.65 -17.65
N GLY A 149 13.09 -10.91 -18.18
CA GLY A 149 12.66 -10.54 -19.51
C GLY A 149 11.24 -10.03 -19.56
N ASP A 150 10.64 -10.00 -20.76
CA ASP A 150 9.30 -9.49 -21.04
C ASP A 150 8.26 -10.60 -21.32
N GLY A 151 8.65 -11.87 -21.19
CA GLY A 151 7.78 -13.01 -21.38
C GLY A 151 6.80 -13.23 -20.22
N PRO A 152 5.76 -14.06 -20.43
CA PRO A 152 4.75 -14.31 -19.39
C PRO A 152 5.28 -15.13 -18.19
N GLN A 153 6.45 -15.76 -18.33
CA GLN A 153 7.10 -16.54 -17.28
C GLN A 153 8.27 -15.79 -16.63
N ASP A 154 8.50 -14.55 -17.04
CA ASP A 154 9.62 -13.73 -16.57
C ASP A 154 9.27 -12.95 -15.31
N ALA A 155 10.31 -12.52 -14.61
CA ALA A 155 10.20 -11.89 -13.31
C ALA A 155 9.27 -10.66 -13.29
N THR A 156 9.24 -9.87 -14.37
CA THR A 156 8.35 -8.70 -14.48
C THR A 156 6.87 -9.09 -14.45
N ALA A 157 6.48 -10.04 -15.31
CA ALA A 157 5.09 -10.48 -15.43
C ALA A 157 4.64 -11.23 -14.16
N LEU A 158 5.50 -12.12 -13.64
CA LEU A 158 5.19 -12.90 -12.45
C LEU A 158 5.11 -12.01 -11.20
N ALA A 159 6.05 -11.08 -10.99
CA ALA A 159 5.99 -10.16 -9.85
C ALA A 159 4.71 -9.34 -9.85
N ARG A 160 4.32 -8.79 -11.02
CA ARG A 160 3.08 -8.02 -11.15
C ARG A 160 1.85 -8.87 -10.83
N ALA A 161 1.74 -10.06 -11.43
CA ALA A 161 0.60 -10.95 -11.19
C ALA A 161 0.50 -11.38 -9.72
N LEU A 162 1.62 -11.73 -9.10
CA LEU A 162 1.69 -12.15 -7.71
C LEU A 162 1.41 -10.99 -6.74
N CYS A 163 1.87 -9.77 -7.00
CA CYS A 163 1.55 -8.61 -6.17
C CYS A 163 0.06 -8.26 -6.22
N TRP A 164 -0.58 -8.28 -7.40
CA TRP A 164 -2.02 -8.08 -7.51
C TRP A 164 -2.83 -9.21 -6.88
N MET A 165 -2.38 -10.46 -6.99
CA MET A 165 -2.96 -11.58 -6.24
C MET A 165 -2.83 -11.37 -4.72
N THR A 166 -1.65 -10.98 -4.25
CA THR A 166 -1.39 -10.70 -2.84
C THR A 166 -2.31 -9.60 -2.32
N GLU A 167 -2.37 -8.47 -3.03
CA GLU A 167 -3.30 -7.37 -2.72
C GLU A 167 -4.72 -7.88 -2.53
N ARG A 168 -5.24 -8.59 -3.52
CA ARG A 168 -6.64 -9.07 -3.50
C ARG A 168 -6.89 -10.07 -2.38
N THR A 169 -5.93 -10.93 -2.08
CA THR A 169 -6.01 -11.92 -1.01
C THR A 169 -6.11 -11.23 0.35
N PHE A 170 -5.25 -10.26 0.61
CA PHE A 170 -5.28 -9.51 1.87
C PHE A 170 -6.50 -8.59 2.00
N TYR A 171 -6.94 -7.95 0.91
CA TYR A 171 -8.19 -7.19 0.91
C TYR A 171 -9.38 -8.06 1.33
N GLN A 172 -9.53 -9.26 0.77
CA GLN A 172 -10.60 -10.16 1.15
C GLN A 172 -10.46 -10.63 2.60
N ALA A 173 -9.26 -10.98 3.05
CA ALA A 173 -8.98 -11.39 4.42
C ALA A 173 -9.31 -10.26 5.43
N SER A 174 -9.00 -9.01 5.09
CA SER A 174 -9.27 -7.85 5.96
C SER A 174 -10.75 -7.54 6.19
N ARG A 175 -11.64 -8.13 5.39
CA ARG A 175 -13.10 -7.98 5.51
C ARG A 175 -13.76 -9.10 6.29
N ALA A 176 -13.03 -10.18 6.51
CA ALA A 176 -13.55 -11.34 7.24
C ALA A 176 -13.39 -11.12 8.76
N PRO A 177 -14.28 -11.73 9.59
CA PRO A 177 -14.06 -11.79 11.02
C PRO A 177 -12.85 -12.68 11.35
N ASP A 178 -12.24 -12.47 12.49
CA ASP A 178 -11.08 -13.20 13.01
C ASP A 178 -9.76 -12.96 12.25
N ASP A 179 -8.71 -13.63 12.66
CA ASP A 179 -7.36 -13.44 12.16
C ASP A 179 -7.11 -14.10 10.79
N GLN A 180 -7.88 -13.72 9.78
CA GLN A 180 -7.71 -14.21 8.42
C GLN A 180 -6.49 -13.62 7.71
N LEU A 181 -5.92 -12.52 8.23
CA LEU A 181 -4.71 -11.92 7.67
C LEU A 181 -3.50 -12.84 7.79
N ALA A 182 -3.32 -13.50 8.95
CA ALA A 182 -2.23 -14.47 9.13
C ALA A 182 -2.35 -15.64 8.15
N ARG A 183 -3.57 -16.20 7.96
CA ARG A 183 -3.81 -17.27 6.99
C ARG A 183 -3.56 -16.81 5.55
N ALA A 184 -3.92 -15.56 5.24
CA ALA A 184 -3.65 -14.98 3.93
C ALA A 184 -2.14 -14.87 3.70
N ALA A 185 -1.36 -14.48 4.73
CA ALA A 185 0.09 -14.44 4.66
C ALA A 185 0.68 -15.83 4.40
N GLU A 186 0.31 -16.83 5.20
CA GLU A 186 0.79 -18.23 5.03
C GLU A 186 0.52 -18.75 3.60
N THR A 187 -0.72 -18.57 3.12
CA THR A 187 -1.09 -19.01 1.77
C THR A 187 -0.33 -18.25 0.69
N THR A 188 -0.19 -16.95 0.85
CA THR A 188 0.54 -16.09 -0.10
C THR A 188 2.02 -16.48 -0.17
N ILE A 189 2.67 -16.67 0.98
CA ILE A 189 4.07 -17.17 1.07
C ILE A 189 4.21 -18.49 0.31
N GLU A 190 3.31 -19.42 0.52
CA GLU A 190 3.37 -20.72 -0.16
C GLU A 190 3.24 -20.59 -1.69
N VAL A 191 2.37 -19.72 -2.19
CA VAL A 191 2.24 -19.49 -3.65
C VAL A 191 3.52 -18.85 -4.22
N TRP A 192 4.05 -17.83 -3.57
CA TRP A 192 5.30 -17.18 -3.97
C TRP A 192 6.47 -18.17 -3.98
N ARG A 193 6.59 -19.00 -2.93
CA ARG A 193 7.65 -20.02 -2.82
C ARG A 193 7.59 -21.02 -3.98
N ARG A 194 6.40 -21.49 -4.37
CA ARG A 194 6.24 -22.40 -5.51
C ARG A 194 6.71 -21.77 -6.80
N VAL A 195 6.37 -20.51 -7.06
CA VAL A 195 6.84 -19.80 -8.25
C VAL A 195 8.36 -19.67 -8.26
N MET A 196 8.98 -19.32 -7.11
CA MET A 196 10.42 -19.14 -6.98
C MET A 196 11.22 -20.44 -7.08
N THR A 197 10.62 -21.60 -6.77
CA THR A 197 11.30 -22.90 -6.77
C THR A 197 10.98 -23.74 -8.01
N THR A 198 10.07 -23.30 -8.87
CA THR A 198 9.75 -24.01 -10.11
C THR A 198 10.89 -23.83 -11.11
N PRO A 199 11.54 -24.93 -11.61
CA PRO A 199 12.56 -24.81 -12.64
C PRO A 199 12.00 -24.14 -13.89
N ALA A 200 12.80 -23.28 -14.53
CA ALA A 200 12.45 -22.76 -15.84
C ALA A 200 12.25 -23.94 -16.83
N PRO A 201 11.25 -23.89 -17.72
CA PRO A 201 11.10 -24.92 -18.75
C PRO A 201 12.36 -24.98 -19.60
N PRO A 202 12.79 -26.17 -20.05
CA PRO A 202 13.95 -26.29 -20.93
C PRO A 202 13.72 -25.43 -22.18
N GLU A 203 14.74 -24.67 -22.56
CA GLU A 203 14.74 -23.94 -23.84
C GLU A 203 14.52 -24.92 -24.97
N GLY A 204 13.41 -24.79 -25.71
CA GLY A 204 13.00 -25.62 -26.82
C GLY A 204 13.67 -25.19 -28.14
#